data_3a89714c4ad5530cdbcaf2b5538cdad3
#
_entry.id   3a89714c4ad5530cdbcaf2b5538cdad3
#
_cell.length_a   1.000
_cell.length_b   1.000
_cell.length_c   1.000
_cell.angle_alpha   90.00
_cell.angle_beta   90.00
_cell.angle_gamma   90.00
#
_symmetry.space_group_name_H-M   'P 1'
#
loop_
_entity.id
_entity.type
_entity.pdbx_description
1 polymer ?
#
loop_
_entity_poly.entity_id
_entity_poly.type
_entity_poly.pdbx_seq_one_letter_code
_entity_poly.pdbx_strand_id
1 'polypeptide(L)'
;PLSVDQNSKEKFKDLLKLEDIGVEISKVVENNLRQSGLFNPLDPKAFLQKPDIAHVKPRFEDWALIKAQALITGEVKIVDEKLRVEFRLWDVLAGKEIMALAFTTVSENWRRVGHIITDKVYQRLTGEKGYFDTRIIYVAEEGPKTSRIKKLAICLLYTSDAADEGLG
;
A
#
# COMPACT_ATOMS: atom_id res chain seq x y z
N PRO A 1 -8.38 -3.20 4.88
CA PRO A 1 -8.71 -3.74 3.56
C PRO A 1 -9.29 -2.64 2.66
N LEU A 2 -8.87 -2.61 1.38
CA LEU A 2 -9.35 -1.66 0.38
C LEU A 2 -10.48 -2.31 -0.41
N SER A 3 -11.65 -1.67 -0.49
CA SER A 3 -12.79 -2.13 -1.29
C SER A 3 -12.81 -1.47 -2.68
N VAL A 4 -13.57 -2.02 -3.60
CA VAL A 4 -13.66 -1.55 -5.00
C VAL A 4 -15.09 -1.11 -5.32
N ASP A 5 -15.23 0.07 -5.92
CA ASP A 5 -16.52 0.58 -6.40
C ASP A 5 -17.03 -0.21 -7.60
N GLN A 6 -18.30 -0.62 -7.56
CA GLN A 6 -18.91 -1.50 -8.56
C GLN A 6 -19.08 -0.87 -9.95
N ASN A 7 -19.25 0.46 -10.03
CA ASN A 7 -19.43 1.15 -11.32
C ASN A 7 -18.16 1.22 -12.18
N SER A 8 -16.99 0.95 -11.59
CA SER A 8 -15.69 0.99 -12.28
C SER A 8 -15.27 -0.36 -12.87
N LYS A 9 -15.99 -1.43 -12.58
CA LYS A 9 -15.63 -2.82 -12.96
C LYS A 9 -15.63 -3.11 -14.46
N GLU A 10 -16.41 -2.38 -15.25
CA GLU A 10 -16.59 -2.73 -16.68
C GLU A 10 -15.46 -2.21 -17.61
N LYS A 11 -14.72 -1.18 -17.21
CA LYS A 11 -13.71 -0.52 -18.06
C LYS A 11 -12.30 -1.13 -18.03
N PHE A 12 -12.02 -2.05 -17.09
CA PHE A 12 -10.67 -2.61 -16.88
C PHE A 12 -10.60 -4.11 -17.06
N LYS A 13 -11.13 -4.63 -18.17
CA LYS A 13 -11.09 -6.09 -18.45
C LYS A 13 -9.68 -6.67 -18.67
N ASP A 14 -8.67 -5.86 -18.96
CA ASP A 14 -7.31 -6.30 -19.34
C ASP A 14 -6.19 -5.93 -18.36
N LEU A 15 -6.47 -5.18 -17.30
CA LEU A 15 -5.56 -4.92 -16.19
C LEU A 15 -6.15 -5.56 -14.93
N LEU A 16 -5.29 -5.99 -13.99
CA LEU A 16 -5.66 -6.52 -12.68
C LEU A 16 -7.02 -5.96 -12.23
N LYS A 17 -7.97 -6.83 -11.91
CA LYS A 17 -9.28 -6.39 -11.41
C LYS A 17 -9.05 -5.36 -10.31
N LEU A 18 -9.87 -4.31 -10.23
CA LEU A 18 -9.71 -3.25 -9.21
C LEU A 18 -9.65 -3.81 -7.78
N GLU A 19 -10.34 -4.93 -7.53
CA GLU A 19 -10.24 -5.70 -6.29
C GLU A 19 -8.81 -6.16 -6.03
N ASP A 20 -8.12 -6.66 -7.06
CA ASP A 20 -6.75 -7.13 -6.95
C ASP A 20 -5.80 -5.94 -6.66
N ILE A 21 -6.01 -4.78 -7.31
CA ILE A 21 -5.24 -3.55 -7.02
C ILE A 21 -5.41 -3.12 -5.57
N GLY A 22 -6.62 -3.13 -5.03
CA GLY A 22 -6.88 -2.80 -3.63
C GLY A 22 -6.17 -3.74 -2.67
N VAL A 23 -6.20 -5.04 -2.96
CA VAL A 23 -5.47 -6.05 -2.19
C VAL A 23 -3.97 -5.84 -2.28
N GLU A 24 -3.43 -5.60 -3.48
CA GLU A 24 -2.00 -5.37 -3.68
C GLU A 24 -1.50 -4.09 -2.99
N ILE A 25 -2.26 -2.98 -3.04
CA ILE A 25 -1.94 -1.77 -2.26
C ILE A 25 -1.91 -2.09 -0.76
N SER A 26 -2.87 -2.87 -0.26
CA SER A 26 -2.91 -3.27 1.14
C SER A 26 -1.67 -4.09 1.53
N LYS A 27 -1.23 -5.02 0.69
CA LYS A 27 0.00 -5.80 0.90
C LYS A 27 1.25 -4.91 0.94
N VAL A 28 1.35 -3.94 0.01
CA VAL A 28 2.46 -2.98 0.02
C VAL A 28 2.52 -2.21 1.33
N VAL A 29 1.38 -1.68 1.79
CA VAL A 29 1.29 -0.93 3.05
C VAL A 29 1.67 -1.83 4.23
N GLU A 30 1.11 -3.04 4.28
CA GLU A 30 1.40 -4.01 5.34
C GLU A 30 2.89 -4.36 5.41
N ASN A 31 3.50 -4.70 4.27
CA ASN A 31 4.92 -5.06 4.20
C ASN A 31 5.81 -3.90 4.64
N ASN A 32 5.55 -2.68 4.15
CA ASN A 32 6.29 -1.50 4.53
C ASN A 32 6.22 -1.24 6.05
N LEU A 33 5.02 -1.26 6.61
CA LEU A 33 4.84 -1.06 8.06
C LEU A 33 5.55 -2.14 8.87
N ARG A 34 5.46 -3.41 8.45
CA ARG A 34 6.17 -4.52 9.09
C ARG A 34 7.68 -4.33 9.05
N GLN A 35 8.24 -3.97 7.89
CA GLN A 35 9.67 -3.77 7.69
C GLN A 35 10.23 -2.59 8.48
N SER A 36 9.41 -1.59 8.83
CA SER A 36 9.85 -0.49 9.69
C SER A 36 10.24 -0.95 11.10
N GLY A 37 9.80 -2.12 11.53
CA GLY A 37 10.03 -2.67 12.86
C GLY A 37 9.23 -2.01 13.98
N LEU A 38 8.46 -0.95 13.68
CA LEU A 38 7.65 -0.23 14.66
C LEU A 38 6.20 -0.71 14.72
N PHE A 39 5.74 -1.41 13.70
CA PHE A 39 4.36 -1.88 13.58
C PHE A 39 4.33 -3.40 13.43
N ASN A 40 3.27 -3.99 13.97
CA ASN A 40 2.98 -5.42 13.83
C ASN A 40 1.60 -5.59 13.17
N PRO A 41 1.52 -5.60 11.83
CA PRO A 41 0.26 -5.80 11.12
C PRO A 41 -0.38 -7.15 11.51
N LEU A 42 -1.68 -7.11 11.77
CA LEU A 42 -2.44 -8.31 12.12
C LEU A 42 -2.73 -9.15 10.87
N ASP A 43 -2.75 -10.47 11.04
CA ASP A 43 -3.14 -11.39 9.96
C ASP A 43 -4.57 -11.09 9.50
N PRO A 44 -4.81 -10.87 8.19
CA PRO A 44 -6.15 -10.67 7.64
C PRO A 44 -7.16 -11.76 8.01
N LYS A 45 -6.71 -12.98 8.29
CA LYS A 45 -7.56 -14.09 8.75
C LYS A 45 -8.19 -13.84 10.10
N ALA A 46 -7.60 -12.96 10.91
CA ALA A 46 -8.15 -12.58 12.22
C ALA A 46 -9.26 -11.51 12.13
N PHE A 47 -9.50 -10.93 10.95
CA PHE A 47 -10.46 -9.85 10.78
C PHE A 47 -11.90 -10.34 10.94
N LEU A 48 -12.63 -9.74 11.87
CA LEU A 48 -14.04 -10.04 12.13
C LEU A 48 -14.99 -9.30 11.17
N GLN A 49 -14.51 -8.22 10.56
CA GLN A 49 -15.26 -7.42 9.59
C GLN A 49 -14.76 -7.65 8.17
N LYS A 50 -15.69 -7.75 7.23
CA LYS A 50 -15.36 -7.86 5.80
C LYS A 50 -14.92 -6.51 5.20
N PRO A 51 -14.14 -6.51 4.10
CA PRO A 51 -13.62 -5.29 3.44
C PRO A 51 -14.70 -4.34 2.88
N ASP A 52 -15.92 -4.79 2.69
CA ASP A 52 -17.01 -4.06 2.01
C ASP A 52 -17.50 -2.80 2.75
N ILE A 53 -16.80 -2.40 3.81
CA ILE A 53 -17.25 -1.34 4.73
C ILE A 53 -16.34 -0.09 4.64
N ALA A 54 -15.68 0.13 3.52
CA ALA A 54 -14.75 1.27 3.39
C ALA A 54 -15.40 2.65 3.63
N HIS A 55 -16.71 2.77 3.37
CA HIS A 55 -17.49 4.00 3.58
C HIS A 55 -18.20 4.09 4.92
N VAL A 56 -18.22 3.00 5.67
CA VAL A 56 -18.95 2.92 6.94
C VAL A 56 -17.95 3.04 8.09
N LYS A 57 -18.34 3.75 9.14
CA LYS A 57 -17.57 3.79 10.38
C LYS A 57 -17.34 2.36 10.89
N PRO A 58 -16.08 1.93 11.11
CA PRO A 58 -15.78 0.60 11.60
C PRO A 58 -16.44 0.35 12.96
N ARG A 59 -16.79 -0.89 13.23
CA ARG A 59 -17.17 -1.32 14.59
C ARG A 59 -15.89 -1.53 15.40
N PHE A 60 -15.48 -0.50 16.09
CA PHE A 60 -14.20 -0.49 16.80
C PHE A 60 -14.10 -1.59 17.88
N GLU A 61 -15.21 -2.01 18.43
CA GLU A 61 -15.28 -3.10 19.42
C GLU A 61 -14.70 -4.41 18.85
N ASP A 62 -15.06 -4.76 17.60
CA ASP A 62 -14.55 -5.97 16.95
C ASP A 62 -13.04 -5.90 16.72
N TRP A 63 -12.52 -4.71 16.38
CA TRP A 63 -11.08 -4.49 16.20
C TRP A 63 -10.33 -4.46 17.53
N ALA A 64 -10.93 -3.93 18.58
CA ALA A 64 -10.36 -3.93 19.92
C ALA A 64 -10.22 -5.36 20.49
N LEU A 65 -11.18 -6.27 20.19
CA LEU A 65 -11.13 -7.67 20.59
C LEU A 65 -9.87 -8.38 20.07
N ILE A 66 -9.45 -8.07 18.84
CA ILE A 66 -8.22 -8.61 18.25
C ILE A 66 -6.99 -7.75 18.53
N LYS A 67 -7.10 -6.80 19.49
CA LYS A 67 -6.02 -5.93 19.98
C LYS A 67 -5.44 -4.99 18.89
N ALA A 68 -6.24 -4.62 17.87
CA ALA A 68 -5.86 -3.59 16.93
C ALA A 68 -5.84 -2.24 17.64
N GLN A 69 -4.77 -1.47 17.45
CA GLN A 69 -4.65 -0.10 17.97
C GLN A 69 -5.00 0.93 16.89
N ALA A 70 -4.64 0.64 15.65
CA ALA A 70 -4.95 1.44 14.48
C ALA A 70 -5.55 0.58 13.37
N LEU A 71 -6.43 1.16 12.56
CA LEU A 71 -7.05 0.51 11.42
C LEU A 71 -6.92 1.41 10.20
N ILE A 72 -6.51 0.83 9.08
CA ILE A 72 -6.54 1.49 7.77
C ILE A 72 -7.66 0.88 6.96
N THR A 73 -8.57 1.72 6.50
CA THR A 73 -9.62 1.36 5.55
C THR A 73 -9.49 2.20 4.30
N GLY A 74 -9.97 1.72 3.17
CA GLY A 74 -9.91 2.51 1.94
C GLY A 74 -10.68 1.88 0.80
N GLU A 75 -10.73 2.61 -0.30
CA GLU A 75 -11.43 2.24 -1.52
C GLU A 75 -10.60 2.63 -2.74
N VAL A 76 -10.70 1.79 -3.77
CA VAL A 76 -10.09 2.01 -5.07
C VAL A 76 -11.17 2.17 -6.12
N LYS A 77 -11.13 3.28 -6.88
CA LYS A 77 -12.07 3.62 -7.95
C LYS A 77 -11.33 4.01 -9.22
N ILE A 78 -12.01 3.91 -10.36
CA ILE A 78 -11.60 4.60 -11.57
C ILE A 78 -12.51 5.80 -11.78
N VAL A 79 -11.87 6.96 -11.88
CA VAL A 79 -12.54 8.24 -12.15
C VAL A 79 -11.78 8.91 -13.31
N ASP A 80 -12.46 9.24 -14.40
CA ASP A 80 -11.86 9.86 -15.58
C ASP A 80 -10.59 9.13 -16.06
N GLU A 81 -10.69 7.81 -16.21
CA GLU A 81 -9.60 6.91 -16.63
C GLU A 81 -8.37 6.89 -15.71
N LYS A 82 -8.46 7.48 -14.53
CA LYS A 82 -7.41 7.50 -13.52
C LYS A 82 -7.79 6.65 -12.32
N LEU A 83 -6.79 6.06 -11.72
CA LEU A 83 -6.90 5.36 -10.45
C LEU A 83 -7.06 6.39 -9.33
N ARG A 84 -8.18 6.32 -8.61
CA ARG A 84 -8.42 7.09 -7.39
C ARG A 84 -8.41 6.14 -6.21
N VAL A 85 -7.53 6.38 -5.26
CA VAL A 85 -7.38 5.61 -4.03
C VAL A 85 -7.72 6.53 -2.86
N GLU A 86 -8.76 6.19 -2.12
CA GLU A 86 -9.16 6.88 -0.90
C GLU A 86 -8.81 5.99 0.29
N PHE A 87 -8.24 6.56 1.35
CA PHE A 87 -7.98 5.83 2.56
C PHE A 87 -8.25 6.66 3.81
N ARG A 88 -8.55 5.96 4.90
CA ARG A 88 -8.79 6.51 6.22
C ARG A 88 -7.97 5.75 7.25
N LEU A 89 -7.40 6.47 8.18
CA LEU A 89 -6.72 5.93 9.35
C LEU A 89 -7.56 6.20 10.58
N TRP A 90 -7.83 5.15 11.34
CA TRP A 90 -8.65 5.19 12.54
C TRP A 90 -7.80 4.84 13.76
N ASP A 91 -8.03 5.57 14.85
CA ASP A 91 -7.61 5.16 16.19
C ASP A 91 -8.72 4.26 16.75
N VAL A 92 -8.41 2.98 16.93
CA VAL A 92 -9.40 1.98 17.38
C VAL A 92 -9.79 2.21 18.83
N LEU A 93 -8.83 2.58 19.68
CA LEU A 93 -9.08 2.80 21.11
C LEU A 93 -9.90 4.07 21.36
N ALA A 94 -9.60 5.14 20.62
CA ALA A 94 -10.35 6.39 20.70
C ALA A 94 -11.67 6.35 19.90
N GLY A 95 -11.87 5.35 19.05
CA GLY A 95 -13.06 5.20 18.21
C GLY A 95 -13.27 6.34 17.19
N LYS A 96 -12.18 6.94 16.68
CA LYS A 96 -12.23 8.12 15.81
C LYS A 96 -11.31 8.03 14.61
N GLU A 97 -11.70 8.73 13.55
CA GLU A 97 -10.83 8.97 12.40
C GLU A 97 -9.74 9.97 12.78
N ILE A 98 -8.50 9.65 12.45
CA ILE A 98 -7.34 10.53 12.69
C ILE A 98 -6.69 11.05 11.42
N MET A 99 -7.04 10.48 10.26
CA MET A 99 -6.62 10.96 8.94
C MET A 99 -7.51 10.38 7.85
N ALA A 100 -7.84 11.20 6.83
CA ALA A 100 -8.45 10.77 5.58
C ALA A 100 -7.79 11.49 4.41
N LEU A 101 -7.35 10.73 3.41
CA LEU A 101 -6.70 11.28 2.21
C LEU A 101 -7.15 10.52 0.97
N ALA A 102 -7.06 11.18 -0.19
CA ALA A 102 -7.31 10.62 -1.49
C ALA A 102 -6.17 10.95 -2.45
N PHE A 103 -5.81 9.98 -3.28
CA PHE A 103 -4.80 10.13 -4.34
C PHE A 103 -5.42 9.78 -5.68
N THR A 104 -5.07 10.55 -6.71
CA THR A 104 -5.45 10.27 -8.10
C THR A 104 -4.19 10.16 -8.93
N THR A 105 -4.05 9.05 -9.67
CA THR A 105 -2.87 8.75 -10.49
C THR A 105 -3.23 7.87 -11.68
N VAL A 106 -2.27 7.60 -12.56
CA VAL A 106 -2.41 6.58 -13.60
C VAL A 106 -2.33 5.18 -12.98
N SER A 107 -2.98 4.20 -13.61
CA SER A 107 -3.14 2.85 -13.04
C SER A 107 -1.80 2.16 -12.74
N GLU A 108 -0.78 2.40 -13.56
CA GLU A 108 0.54 1.80 -13.41
C GLU A 108 1.27 2.22 -12.12
N ASN A 109 0.88 3.35 -11.55
CA ASN A 109 1.50 3.90 -10.33
C ASN A 109 0.86 3.39 -9.03
N TRP A 110 0.00 2.38 -9.08
CA TRP A 110 -0.73 1.87 -7.91
C TRP A 110 0.22 1.48 -6.75
N ARG A 111 1.36 0.87 -7.05
CA ARG A 111 2.36 0.45 -6.05
C ARG A 111 2.92 1.66 -5.31
N ARG A 112 3.27 2.74 -6.06
CA ARG A 112 3.75 3.99 -5.46
C ARG A 112 2.73 4.61 -4.52
N VAL A 113 1.43 4.50 -4.84
CA VAL A 113 0.37 4.96 -3.93
C VAL A 113 0.44 4.22 -2.59
N GLY A 114 0.69 2.90 -2.59
CA GLY A 114 0.91 2.14 -1.37
C GLY A 114 2.07 2.70 -0.52
N HIS A 115 3.20 3.05 -1.13
CA HIS A 115 4.33 3.66 -0.42
C HIS A 115 3.98 5.04 0.15
N ILE A 116 3.30 5.89 -0.62
CA ILE A 116 2.85 7.21 -0.16
C ILE A 116 1.86 7.09 1.00
N ILE A 117 0.90 6.16 0.93
CA ILE A 117 -0.02 5.87 2.03
C ILE A 117 0.78 5.48 3.28
N THR A 118 1.75 4.58 3.13
CA THR A 118 2.59 4.15 4.24
C THR A 118 3.33 5.33 4.87
N ASP A 119 3.93 6.22 4.07
CA ASP A 119 4.62 7.42 4.56
C ASP A 119 3.69 8.32 5.39
N LYS A 120 2.45 8.51 4.92
CA LYS A 120 1.46 9.32 5.63
C LYS A 120 1.01 8.68 6.94
N VAL A 121 0.77 7.37 6.92
CA VAL A 121 0.40 6.61 8.13
C VAL A 121 1.55 6.60 9.13
N TYR A 122 2.77 6.32 8.67
CA TYR A 122 3.97 6.34 9.49
C TYR A 122 4.14 7.69 10.17
N GLN A 123 4.12 8.78 9.39
CA GLN A 123 4.25 10.13 9.90
C GLN A 123 3.14 10.48 10.91
N ARG A 124 1.90 10.05 10.65
CA ARG A 124 0.76 10.35 11.54
C ARG A 124 0.86 9.64 12.88
N LEU A 125 1.40 8.43 12.89
CA LEU A 125 1.48 7.58 14.10
C LEU A 125 2.78 7.80 14.89
N THR A 126 3.90 8.13 14.22
CA THR A 126 5.21 8.29 14.87
C THR A 126 5.63 9.75 15.05
N GLY A 127 5.07 10.66 14.26
CA GLY A 127 5.53 12.06 14.17
C GLY A 127 6.74 12.26 13.25
N GLU A 128 7.39 11.19 12.80
CA GLU A 128 8.58 11.25 11.94
C GLU A 128 8.21 11.14 10.46
N LYS A 129 9.02 11.74 9.59
CA LYS A 129 8.82 11.65 8.15
C LYS A 129 8.98 10.22 7.66
N GLY A 130 8.02 9.74 6.87
CA GLY A 130 8.12 8.45 6.19
C GLY A 130 9.20 8.43 5.12
N TYR A 131 9.69 7.23 4.79
CA TYR A 131 10.81 7.00 3.86
C TYR A 131 10.51 5.91 2.82
N PHE A 132 9.26 5.47 2.70
CA PHE A 132 8.88 4.34 1.85
C PHE A 132 8.74 4.71 0.37
N ASP A 133 8.35 5.96 0.03
CA ASP A 133 8.38 6.47 -1.35
C ASP A 133 9.78 7.04 -1.67
N THR A 134 10.83 6.24 -1.47
CA THR A 134 12.23 6.63 -1.69
C THR A 134 12.81 5.92 -2.89
N ARG A 135 13.68 6.61 -3.63
CA ARG A 135 14.42 6.07 -4.76
C ARG A 135 15.89 5.94 -4.41
N ILE A 136 16.46 4.77 -4.68
CA ILE A 136 17.90 4.53 -4.57
C ILE A 136 18.51 4.65 -5.96
N ILE A 137 19.56 5.45 -6.06
CA ILE A 137 20.41 5.52 -7.25
C ILE A 137 21.65 4.68 -6.95
N TYR A 138 21.96 3.73 -7.82
CA TYR A 138 23.16 2.90 -7.69
C TYR A 138 23.82 2.68 -9.04
N VAL A 139 25.09 2.32 -9.00
CA VAL A 139 25.86 1.95 -10.18
C VAL A 139 25.81 0.42 -10.33
N ALA A 140 25.11 -0.04 -11.34
CA ALA A 140 25.13 -1.45 -11.75
C ALA A 140 26.36 -1.71 -12.63
N GLU A 141 27.12 -2.76 -12.32
CA GLU A 141 28.26 -3.20 -13.13
C GLU A 141 27.91 -4.52 -13.84
N GLU A 142 28.11 -4.56 -15.14
CA GLU A 142 27.78 -5.71 -15.98
C GLU A 142 28.99 -6.06 -16.86
N GLY A 143 29.23 -7.36 -17.09
CA GLY A 143 30.31 -7.86 -17.96
C GLY A 143 31.53 -8.41 -17.21
N PRO A 144 32.51 -8.95 -17.97
CA PRO A 144 33.71 -9.56 -17.40
C PRO A 144 34.59 -8.53 -16.68
N LYS A 145 35.38 -8.98 -15.71
CA LYS A 145 36.23 -8.11 -14.88
C LYS A 145 37.17 -7.18 -15.68
N THR A 146 37.52 -7.57 -16.89
CA THR A 146 38.43 -6.82 -17.78
C THR A 146 37.72 -5.77 -18.64
N SER A 147 36.37 -5.83 -18.75
CA SER A 147 35.59 -4.91 -19.57
C SER A 147 34.19 -4.71 -18.97
N ARG A 148 34.13 -4.10 -17.79
CA ARG A 148 32.87 -3.81 -17.11
C ARG A 148 32.20 -2.57 -17.66
N ILE A 149 30.93 -2.71 -18.00
CA ILE A 149 30.05 -1.58 -18.33
C ILE A 149 29.39 -1.12 -17.03
N LYS A 150 29.54 0.15 -16.71
CA LYS A 150 28.86 0.78 -15.56
C LYS A 150 27.61 1.49 -16.05
N LYS A 151 26.46 1.16 -15.45
CA LYS A 151 25.17 1.77 -15.74
C LYS A 151 24.65 2.45 -14.48
N LEU A 152 24.16 3.70 -14.61
CA LEU A 152 23.42 4.31 -13.53
C LEU A 152 22.02 3.72 -13.51
N ALA A 153 21.61 3.13 -12.40
CA ALA A 153 20.29 2.56 -12.22
C ALA A 153 19.55 3.27 -11.08
N ILE A 154 18.24 3.43 -11.23
CA ILE A 154 17.35 3.99 -10.22
C ILE A 154 16.36 2.91 -9.84
N CYS A 155 16.29 2.57 -8.57
CA CYS A 155 15.34 1.61 -8.03
C CYS A 155 14.47 2.28 -6.96
N LEU A 156 13.20 1.90 -6.91
CA LEU A 156 12.38 2.14 -5.72
C LEU A 156 12.84 1.16 -4.64
N LEU A 157 12.94 1.61 -3.40
CA LEU A 157 13.50 0.84 -2.28
C LEU A 157 12.84 -0.54 -2.10
N TYR A 158 11.64 -0.73 -2.60
CA TYR A 158 10.79 -1.92 -2.39
C TYR A 158 10.36 -2.64 -3.68
N THR A 159 11.12 -2.52 -4.76
CA THR A 159 10.91 -3.38 -5.96
C THR A 159 11.67 -4.71 -5.88
N SER A 160 12.25 -5.04 -4.73
CA SER A 160 13.11 -6.21 -4.57
C SER A 160 12.40 -7.56 -4.51
N ASP A 161 11.08 -7.61 -4.56
CA ASP A 161 10.37 -8.90 -4.73
C ASP A 161 10.55 -9.51 -6.14
N ALA A 162 11.17 -8.78 -7.07
CA ALA A 162 11.45 -9.27 -8.42
C ALA A 162 12.84 -9.94 -8.58
N ALA A 163 13.61 -10.04 -7.50
CA ALA A 163 14.97 -10.60 -7.57
C ALA A 163 15.02 -12.12 -7.34
N ASP A 164 13.89 -12.79 -7.10
CA ASP A 164 13.84 -14.25 -6.90
C ASP A 164 13.30 -15.02 -8.12
N GLU A 165 13.06 -14.34 -9.25
CA GLU A 165 12.74 -15.02 -10.50
C GLU A 165 13.96 -15.09 -11.43
N GLY A 166 14.69 -16.18 -11.30
CA GLY A 166 15.39 -16.77 -12.43
C GLY A 166 16.83 -16.37 -12.68
N LEU A 167 17.71 -16.94 -11.90
CA LEU A 167 18.98 -17.42 -12.45
C LEU A 167 18.94 -18.94 -12.43
N GLY A 168 18.30 -19.51 -13.47
CA GLY A 168 18.46 -20.88 -13.90
C GLY A 168 19.44 -20.90 -15.07
#